data_76bd3954818535040534ab0e6e2e7cd5
#
_entry.id   76bd3954818535040534ab0e6e2e7cd5
#
_cell.length_a   1.000
_cell.length_b   1.000
_cell.length_c   1.000
_cell.angle_alpha   90.00
_cell.angle_beta   90.00
_cell.angle_gamma   90.00
#
_symmetry.space_group_name_H-M   'P 1'
#
loop_
_entity.id
_entity.type
_entity.pdbx_description
1 polymer ?
#
loop_
_entity_poly.entity_id
_entity_poly.type
_entity_poly.pdbx_seq_one_letter_code
_entity_poly.pdbx_strand_id
1 'polypeptide(L)'
;MIKIFYPKQHVLHAPSDDYEDGSWYPYVEVPERIEACLAVLETVEGVKLAESGPAPRSSLLEIHDPILVEGLEEISKGLKKGEIHQPMPFREKIFMDLSAPVTAGTFLAARSAAGCAQEAAREVLNGDKLSIALCRPPGHHAGRAFCGGYCYFNNAALAAQKLLAMGRVGIIDLDYHHGHGTQDIFYGRSDVAYVSLHADPAVEYPYRWGYVHERGEGQGEGCNLNLPLAPDCGEVAYLKALDQAIMFLSQSQAVALVVSVGFDTHKLDPYAGFGLDENSYQAIGERISTLGLPTLLVFEGGYNLSVLGSSWNSFIESLRR
;
A
#
# COMPACT_ATOMS: atom_id res chain seq x y z
N MET A 1 3.10 -12.25 20.07
CA MET A 1 4.01 -11.10 19.82
C MET A 1 3.84 -10.70 18.37
N ILE A 2 3.62 -9.41 18.08
CA ILE A 2 3.46 -8.91 16.72
C ILE A 2 4.81 -8.43 16.22
N LYS A 3 5.25 -8.95 15.07
CA LYS A 3 6.47 -8.48 14.43
C LYS A 3 6.15 -7.35 13.45
N ILE A 4 6.86 -6.24 13.59
CA ILE A 4 6.77 -5.08 12.71
C ILE A 4 8.11 -4.91 12.01
N PHE A 5 8.08 -5.02 10.69
CA PHE A 5 9.25 -4.82 9.85
C PHE A 5 9.28 -3.40 9.29
N TYR A 6 10.48 -2.84 9.13
CA TYR A 6 10.68 -1.56 8.47
C TYR A 6 11.98 -1.58 7.65
N PRO A 7 12.02 -0.91 6.48
CA PRO A 7 13.18 -0.89 5.62
C PRO A 7 14.14 0.22 6.03
N LYS A 8 15.34 -0.11 6.51
CA LYS A 8 16.36 0.90 6.90
C LYS A 8 16.72 1.86 5.76
N GLN A 9 16.68 1.37 4.52
CA GLN A 9 17.08 2.14 3.34
C GLN A 9 16.00 3.12 2.86
N HIS A 10 14.84 3.21 3.52
CA HIS A 10 13.77 4.14 3.15
C HIS A 10 14.26 5.59 3.08
N VAL A 11 15.20 5.99 3.94
CA VAL A 11 15.78 7.33 3.99
C VAL A 11 16.54 7.72 2.73
N LEU A 12 16.88 6.77 1.87
CA LEU A 12 17.59 7.04 0.62
C LEU A 12 16.66 7.62 -0.46
N HIS A 13 15.36 7.43 -0.32
CA HIS A 13 14.35 8.07 -1.18
C HIS A 13 13.85 9.33 -0.47
N ALA A 14 14.35 10.49 -0.88
CA ALA A 14 14.01 11.78 -0.28
C ALA A 14 14.05 12.88 -1.35
N PRO A 15 13.10 12.91 -2.29
CA PRO A 15 12.90 14.06 -3.16
C PRO A 15 12.60 15.31 -2.33
N SER A 16 13.00 16.49 -2.80
CA SER A 16 12.69 17.76 -2.13
C SER A 16 11.30 18.27 -2.50
N ASP A 17 10.88 18.00 -3.73
CA ASP A 17 9.71 18.64 -4.33
C ASP A 17 8.88 17.62 -5.11
N ASP A 18 7.58 17.88 -5.17
CA ASP A 18 6.59 17.23 -6.00
C ASP A 18 5.98 18.22 -6.99
N TYR A 19 5.45 17.73 -8.10
CA TYR A 19 4.82 18.53 -9.14
C TYR A 19 3.37 18.11 -9.31
N GLU A 20 2.44 18.98 -8.90
CA GLU A 20 1.01 18.75 -8.96
C GLU A 20 0.30 20.01 -9.48
N ASP A 21 -0.71 19.84 -10.31
CA ASP A 21 -1.57 20.90 -10.86
C ASP A 21 -0.81 22.11 -11.44
N GLY A 22 0.33 21.84 -12.10
CA GLY A 22 1.13 22.89 -12.72
C GLY A 22 2.05 23.66 -11.78
N SER A 23 2.17 23.25 -10.52
CA SER A 23 2.96 23.92 -9.48
C SER A 23 3.87 22.94 -8.74
N TRP A 24 4.94 23.47 -8.15
CA TRP A 24 5.84 22.72 -7.29
C TRP A 24 5.45 22.87 -5.83
N TYR A 25 5.43 21.76 -5.08
CA TYR A 25 5.12 21.70 -3.65
C TYR A 25 6.22 20.92 -2.92
N PRO A 26 6.43 21.14 -1.63
CA PRO A 26 7.29 20.27 -0.84
C PRO A 26 6.82 18.82 -0.90
N TYR A 27 7.75 17.89 -1.10
CA TYR A 27 7.43 16.45 -1.16
C TYR A 27 6.90 15.97 0.18
N VAL A 28 5.74 15.34 0.19
CA VAL A 28 5.03 14.96 1.44
C VAL A 28 5.27 13.52 1.86
N GLU A 29 5.65 12.63 0.91
CA GLU A 29 6.00 11.25 1.20
C GLU A 29 7.42 11.18 1.77
N VAL A 30 7.65 11.77 2.95
CA VAL A 30 8.95 11.97 3.61
C VAL A 30 9.38 10.80 4.48
N PRO A 31 10.70 10.61 4.75
CA PRO A 31 11.21 9.57 5.64
C PRO A 31 10.60 9.59 7.05
N GLU A 32 10.27 10.78 7.56
CA GLU A 32 9.69 11.02 8.88
C GLU A 32 8.35 10.29 9.09
N ARG A 33 7.67 9.84 8.03
CA ARG A 33 6.47 9.00 8.11
C ARG A 33 6.75 7.68 8.83
N ILE A 34 7.85 7.02 8.52
CA ILE A 34 8.27 5.78 9.22
C ILE A 34 8.69 6.10 10.66
N GLU A 35 9.42 7.18 10.87
CA GLU A 35 9.89 7.60 12.21
C GLU A 35 8.71 7.90 13.13
N ALA A 36 7.68 8.60 12.64
CA ALA A 36 6.46 8.88 13.37
C ALA A 36 5.70 7.60 13.77
N CYS A 37 5.66 6.60 12.89
CA CYS A 37 5.08 5.30 13.20
C CYS A 37 5.91 4.56 14.27
N LEU A 38 7.23 4.47 14.09
CA LEU A 38 8.12 3.75 15.00
C LEU A 38 8.11 4.34 16.40
N ALA A 39 8.10 5.67 16.54
CA ALA A 39 8.09 6.37 17.83
C ALA A 39 6.92 5.95 18.75
N VAL A 40 5.78 5.59 18.18
CA VAL A 40 4.63 5.10 18.93
C VAL A 40 4.67 3.56 19.05
N LEU A 41 4.92 2.86 17.95
CA LEU A 41 4.81 1.40 17.91
C LEU A 41 5.86 0.68 18.76
N GLU A 42 7.05 1.26 18.99
CA GLU A 42 8.06 0.71 19.89
C GLU A 42 7.61 0.71 21.36
N THR A 43 6.64 1.53 21.72
CA THR A 43 6.09 1.61 23.09
C THR A 43 4.92 0.65 23.32
N VAL A 44 4.40 0.02 22.27
CA VAL A 44 3.23 -0.87 22.33
C VAL A 44 3.64 -2.24 22.88
N GLU A 45 3.02 -2.67 23.97
CA GLU A 45 3.32 -3.96 24.58
C GLU A 45 3.10 -5.12 23.61
N GLY A 46 4.02 -6.09 23.60
CA GLY A 46 3.93 -7.28 22.74
C GLY A 46 4.27 -7.03 21.26
N VAL A 47 4.81 -5.86 20.92
CA VAL A 47 5.39 -5.54 19.61
C VAL A 47 6.89 -5.81 19.62
N LYS A 48 7.41 -6.27 18.50
CA LYS A 48 8.84 -6.40 18.21
C LYS A 48 9.17 -5.78 16.87
N LEU A 49 10.00 -4.74 16.88
CA LEU A 49 10.51 -4.10 15.68
C LEU A 49 11.67 -4.91 15.08
N ALA A 50 11.75 -4.97 13.75
CA ALA A 50 12.82 -5.62 13.02
C ALA A 50 13.15 -4.87 11.73
N GLU A 51 14.43 -4.63 11.49
CA GLU A 51 14.89 -4.09 10.21
C GLU A 51 14.78 -5.15 9.11
N SER A 52 14.42 -4.74 7.90
CA SER A 52 14.39 -5.59 6.71
C SER A 52 15.40 -5.13 5.66
N GLY A 53 15.89 -6.07 4.87
CA GLY A 53 16.76 -5.81 3.73
C GLY A 53 16.00 -5.69 2.41
N PRO A 54 16.71 -5.36 1.31
CA PRO A 54 16.09 -5.24 -0.01
C PRO A 54 15.66 -6.60 -0.58
N ALA A 55 14.50 -6.62 -1.22
CA ALA A 55 13.99 -7.80 -1.94
C ALA A 55 15.00 -8.30 -2.99
N PRO A 56 15.11 -9.61 -3.21
CA PRO A 56 15.82 -10.14 -4.38
C PRO A 56 15.19 -9.61 -5.67
N ARG A 57 16.01 -9.28 -6.67
CA ARG A 57 15.49 -8.84 -7.97
C ARG A 57 14.55 -9.87 -8.61
N SER A 58 14.84 -11.15 -8.45
CA SER A 58 14.01 -12.25 -8.98
C SER A 58 12.59 -12.21 -8.45
N SER A 59 12.38 -11.83 -7.18
CA SER A 59 11.05 -11.76 -6.61
C SER A 59 10.24 -10.54 -7.11
N LEU A 60 10.90 -9.44 -7.48
CA LEU A 60 10.22 -8.32 -8.15
C LEU A 60 9.64 -8.76 -9.50
N LEU A 61 10.39 -9.58 -10.24
CA LEU A 61 9.99 -10.09 -11.56
C LEU A 61 8.85 -11.14 -11.51
N GLU A 62 8.46 -11.61 -10.33
CA GLU A 62 7.26 -12.44 -10.18
C GLU A 62 5.97 -11.63 -10.37
N ILE A 63 6.04 -10.32 -10.13
CA ILE A 63 4.91 -9.38 -10.16
C ILE A 63 5.08 -8.34 -11.26
N HIS A 64 6.27 -7.74 -11.36
CA HIS A 64 6.53 -6.63 -12.27
C HIS A 64 7.21 -7.08 -13.55
N ASP A 65 6.89 -6.42 -14.64
CA ASP A 65 7.55 -6.59 -15.92
C ASP A 65 9.03 -6.15 -15.81
N PRO A 66 9.95 -6.87 -16.47
CA PRO A 66 11.35 -6.46 -16.55
C PRO A 66 11.57 -5.01 -16.95
N ILE A 67 10.72 -4.46 -17.82
CA ILE A 67 10.83 -3.07 -18.27
C ILE A 67 10.72 -2.07 -17.11
N LEU A 68 9.81 -2.29 -16.16
CA LEU A 68 9.67 -1.44 -14.97
C LEU A 68 10.90 -1.57 -14.06
N VAL A 69 11.30 -2.81 -13.74
CA VAL A 69 12.39 -3.08 -12.79
C VAL A 69 13.72 -2.55 -13.33
N GLU A 70 14.01 -2.81 -14.61
CA GLU A 70 15.25 -2.38 -15.26
C GLU A 70 15.26 -0.86 -15.50
N GLY A 71 14.15 -0.31 -15.97
CA GLY A 71 14.05 1.11 -16.25
C GLY A 71 14.20 1.96 -14.98
N LEU A 72 13.57 1.59 -13.86
CA LEU A 72 13.73 2.28 -12.59
C LEU A 72 15.18 2.17 -12.07
N GLU A 73 15.81 1.00 -12.23
CA GLU A 73 17.21 0.79 -11.86
C GLU A 73 18.15 1.67 -12.69
N GLU A 74 17.95 1.76 -14.02
CA GLU A 74 18.73 2.61 -14.93
C GLU A 74 18.61 4.09 -14.56
N ILE A 75 17.38 4.58 -14.36
CA ILE A 75 17.14 5.98 -13.98
C ILE A 75 17.85 6.30 -12.66
N SER A 76 17.60 5.48 -11.62
CA SER A 76 18.15 5.70 -10.29
C SER A 76 19.69 5.68 -10.29
N LYS A 77 20.33 4.74 -11.02
CA LYS A 77 21.79 4.65 -11.17
C LYS A 77 22.40 5.80 -11.98
N GLY A 78 21.63 6.39 -12.89
CA GLY A 78 22.08 7.53 -13.71
C GLY A 78 22.20 8.84 -12.94
N LEU A 79 21.58 8.95 -11.76
CA LEU A 79 21.51 10.17 -10.97
C LEU A 79 22.66 10.26 -9.97
N LYS A 80 23.13 11.48 -9.73
CA LYS A 80 24.03 11.80 -8.62
C LYS A 80 23.23 12.12 -7.36
N LYS A 81 23.90 12.10 -6.22
CA LYS A 81 23.31 12.51 -4.94
C LYS A 81 22.76 13.95 -5.04
N GLY A 82 21.48 14.13 -4.72
CA GLY A 82 20.78 15.40 -4.79
C GLY A 82 20.15 15.73 -6.15
N GLU A 83 20.39 14.92 -7.18
CA GLU A 83 19.65 15.05 -8.43
C GLU A 83 18.30 14.33 -8.31
N ILE A 84 17.27 14.95 -8.90
CA ILE A 84 15.92 14.40 -9.00
C ILE A 84 15.56 14.26 -10.47
N HIS A 85 15.14 13.07 -10.86
CA HIS A 85 14.50 12.84 -12.14
C HIS A 85 12.99 12.99 -11.96
N GLN A 86 12.42 14.03 -12.52
CA GLN A 86 10.98 14.20 -12.58
C GLN A 86 10.45 13.43 -13.80
N PRO A 87 9.57 12.45 -13.62
CA PRO A 87 9.03 11.67 -14.73
C PRO A 87 8.30 12.56 -15.73
N MET A 88 8.45 12.20 -17.00
CA MET A 88 7.71 12.83 -18.10
C MET A 88 6.91 11.73 -18.80
N PRO A 89 5.64 11.52 -18.44
CA PRO A 89 4.79 10.52 -19.10
C PRO A 89 4.89 10.62 -20.61
N PHE A 90 4.94 9.48 -21.29
CA PHE A 90 5.14 9.36 -22.76
C PHE A 90 6.54 9.68 -23.31
N ARG A 91 7.52 10.02 -22.48
CA ARG A 91 8.93 10.17 -22.87
C ARG A 91 9.85 9.12 -22.30
N GLU A 92 9.40 8.41 -21.27
CA GLU A 92 10.17 7.38 -20.60
C GLU A 92 10.03 6.01 -21.28
N LYS A 93 11.01 5.14 -21.07
CA LYS A 93 10.91 3.73 -21.46
C LYS A 93 9.84 2.98 -20.66
N ILE A 94 9.58 3.44 -19.43
CA ILE A 94 8.55 2.95 -18.53
C ILE A 94 7.50 4.04 -18.34
N PHE A 95 6.26 3.65 -18.12
CA PHE A 95 5.23 4.60 -17.77
C PHE A 95 5.34 4.96 -16.30
N MET A 96 5.64 6.21 -16.03
CA MET A 96 5.68 6.81 -14.69
C MET A 96 4.82 8.07 -14.71
N ASP A 97 3.98 8.26 -13.71
CA ASP A 97 3.27 9.53 -13.56
C ASP A 97 4.14 10.61 -12.87
N LEU A 98 3.63 11.84 -12.85
CA LEU A 98 4.38 12.98 -12.33
C LEU A 98 4.66 12.89 -10.83
N SER A 99 3.85 12.16 -10.06
CA SER A 99 3.99 11.99 -8.61
C SER A 99 4.95 10.86 -8.20
N ALA A 100 5.80 10.41 -9.12
CA ALA A 100 6.82 9.40 -8.82
C ALA A 100 8.25 9.91 -9.11
N PRO A 101 8.73 10.99 -8.45
CA PRO A 101 10.07 11.51 -8.67
C PRO A 101 11.15 10.50 -8.26
N VAL A 102 12.21 10.36 -9.06
CA VAL A 102 13.29 9.39 -8.81
C VAL A 102 14.55 10.10 -8.35
N THR A 103 15.16 9.60 -7.30
CA THR A 103 16.49 9.97 -6.82
C THR A 103 17.49 8.84 -7.02
N ALA A 104 18.77 9.10 -6.79
CA ALA A 104 19.81 8.07 -6.85
C ALA A 104 19.54 6.89 -5.87
N GLY A 105 18.78 7.11 -4.81
CA GLY A 105 18.46 6.09 -3.80
C GLY A 105 17.12 5.39 -3.98
N THR A 106 16.26 5.85 -4.90
CA THR A 106 14.87 5.38 -5.03
C THR A 106 14.77 3.87 -5.30
N PHE A 107 15.56 3.35 -6.25
CA PHE A 107 15.52 1.92 -6.57
C PHE A 107 15.87 1.04 -5.35
N LEU A 108 16.87 1.42 -4.56
CA LEU A 108 17.24 0.67 -3.36
C LEU A 108 16.20 0.80 -2.26
N ALA A 109 15.63 1.98 -2.05
CA ALA A 109 14.58 2.21 -1.08
C ALA A 109 13.31 1.40 -1.43
N ALA A 110 12.86 1.45 -2.69
CA ALA A 110 11.70 0.70 -3.18
C ALA A 110 11.91 -0.82 -3.06
N ARG A 111 13.10 -1.32 -3.39
CA ARG A 111 13.44 -2.74 -3.16
C ARG A 111 13.40 -3.12 -1.68
N SER A 112 13.80 -2.20 -0.82
CA SER A 112 13.81 -2.45 0.63
C SER A 112 12.40 -2.43 1.21
N ALA A 113 11.51 -1.59 0.69
CA ALA A 113 10.08 -1.63 1.01
C ALA A 113 9.45 -2.97 0.57
N ALA A 114 9.75 -3.42 -0.64
CA ALA A 114 9.33 -4.74 -1.14
C ALA A 114 9.86 -5.88 -0.26
N GLY A 115 11.12 -5.81 0.17
CA GLY A 115 11.71 -6.78 1.08
C GLY A 115 11.05 -6.79 2.46
N CYS A 116 10.66 -5.61 2.95
CA CYS A 116 9.92 -5.45 4.19
C CYS A 116 8.59 -6.22 4.14
N ALA A 117 7.80 -6.03 3.09
CA ALA A 117 6.53 -6.74 2.91
C ALA A 117 6.72 -8.26 2.78
N GLN A 118 7.78 -8.70 2.08
CA GLN A 118 8.09 -10.13 1.94
C GLN A 118 8.57 -10.80 3.23
N GLU A 119 9.33 -10.08 4.07
CA GLU A 119 9.73 -10.58 5.39
C GLU A 119 8.51 -10.72 6.32
N ALA A 120 7.61 -9.72 6.33
CA ALA A 120 6.38 -9.79 7.09
C ALA A 120 5.46 -10.93 6.59
N ALA A 121 5.36 -11.15 5.28
CA ALA A 121 4.63 -12.29 4.72
C ALA A 121 5.24 -13.65 5.14
N ARG A 122 6.57 -13.73 5.28
CA ARG A 122 7.24 -14.94 5.77
C ARG A 122 6.83 -15.29 7.19
N GLU A 123 6.63 -14.31 8.06
CA GLU A 123 6.17 -14.57 9.42
C GLU A 123 4.74 -15.14 9.44
N VAL A 124 3.86 -14.62 8.57
CA VAL A 124 2.51 -15.20 8.41
C VAL A 124 2.60 -16.65 7.90
N LEU A 125 3.46 -16.94 6.93
CA LEU A 125 3.72 -18.32 6.47
C LEU A 125 4.26 -19.24 7.58
N ASN A 126 5.01 -18.67 8.53
CA ASN A 126 5.55 -19.40 9.68
C ASN A 126 4.53 -19.60 10.82
N GLY A 127 3.29 -19.08 10.65
CA GLY A 127 2.18 -19.29 11.57
C GLY A 127 1.84 -18.10 12.46
N ASP A 128 2.49 -16.93 12.29
CA ASP A 128 2.07 -15.70 12.97
C ASP A 128 0.68 -15.27 12.46
N LYS A 129 -0.21 -14.92 13.38
CA LYS A 129 -1.57 -14.48 13.03
C LYS A 129 -1.62 -13.04 12.50
N LEU A 130 -0.67 -12.21 12.91
CA LEU A 130 -0.56 -10.81 12.51
C LEU A 130 0.90 -10.43 12.37
N SER A 131 1.25 -9.84 11.23
CA SER A 131 2.55 -9.23 10.95
C SER A 131 2.36 -7.90 10.25
N ILE A 132 3.31 -6.99 10.36
CA ILE A 132 3.19 -5.62 9.85
C ILE A 132 4.45 -5.25 9.07
N ALA A 133 4.25 -4.64 7.90
CA ALA A 133 5.30 -4.07 7.07
C ALA A 133 5.08 -2.55 6.95
N LEU A 134 5.94 -1.77 7.61
CA LEU A 134 5.97 -0.32 7.47
C LEU A 134 6.75 0.03 6.18
N CYS A 135 6.13 -0.21 5.04
CA CYS A 135 6.74 0.02 3.74
C CYS A 135 6.90 1.51 3.44
N ARG A 136 8.06 1.90 2.95
CA ARG A 136 8.34 3.21 2.36
C ARG A 136 9.46 3.08 1.34
N PRO A 137 9.24 3.52 0.07
CA PRO A 137 8.00 4.07 -0.50
C PRO A 137 6.79 3.13 -0.42
N PRO A 138 5.54 3.67 -0.55
CA PRO A 138 4.33 2.85 -0.65
C PRO A 138 4.30 2.06 -1.96
N GLY A 139 3.22 1.28 -2.21
CA GLY A 139 3.27 0.34 -3.32
C GLY A 139 1.99 0.17 -4.15
N HIS A 140 0.80 0.45 -3.62
CA HIS A 140 -0.45 -0.01 -4.23
C HIS A 140 -0.78 0.60 -5.61
N HIS A 141 -0.15 1.72 -5.97
CA HIS A 141 -0.28 2.32 -7.30
C HIS A 141 0.67 1.74 -8.35
N ALA A 142 1.69 0.97 -7.96
CA ALA A 142 2.59 0.34 -8.92
C ALA A 142 1.95 -0.92 -9.53
N GLY A 143 1.73 -0.89 -10.84
CA GLY A 143 1.20 -2.01 -11.62
C GLY A 143 2.30 -2.92 -12.18
N ARG A 144 1.93 -3.77 -13.14
CA ARG A 144 2.90 -4.69 -13.75
C ARG A 144 4.04 -3.97 -14.47
N ALA A 145 3.74 -2.93 -15.26
CA ALA A 145 4.69 -2.24 -16.13
C ALA A 145 4.67 -0.71 -15.98
N PHE A 146 4.06 -0.20 -14.92
CA PHE A 146 3.98 1.22 -14.63
C PHE A 146 4.13 1.49 -13.13
N CYS A 147 4.46 2.75 -12.78
CA CYS A 147 4.48 3.24 -11.40
C CYS A 147 4.00 4.69 -11.33
N GLY A 148 3.58 5.12 -10.14
CA GLY A 148 3.00 6.44 -9.92
C GLY A 148 2.50 6.59 -8.50
N GLY A 149 1.94 7.74 -8.14
CA GLY A 149 1.37 7.97 -6.81
C GLY A 149 2.34 7.64 -5.68
N TYR A 150 3.58 8.10 -5.76
CA TYR A 150 4.68 7.79 -4.82
C TYR A 150 5.12 6.31 -4.80
N CYS A 151 4.47 5.42 -5.54
CA CYS A 151 4.73 3.97 -5.56
C CYS A 151 5.65 3.58 -6.71
N TYR A 152 6.58 2.65 -6.46
CA TYR A 152 7.55 2.16 -7.45
C TYR A 152 7.47 0.65 -7.66
N PHE A 153 7.33 -0.15 -6.59
CA PHE A 153 7.02 -1.57 -6.61
C PHE A 153 5.84 -1.85 -5.69
N ASN A 154 4.98 -2.77 -6.08
CA ASN A 154 3.78 -3.08 -5.33
C ASN A 154 4.07 -4.01 -4.15
N ASN A 155 4.22 -3.41 -2.97
CA ASN A 155 4.58 -4.10 -1.74
C ASN A 155 3.52 -5.14 -1.34
N ALA A 156 2.24 -4.76 -1.41
CA ALA A 156 1.11 -5.63 -1.08
C ALA A 156 0.99 -6.81 -2.04
N ALA A 157 1.17 -6.58 -3.35
CA ALA A 157 1.14 -7.64 -4.36
C ALA A 157 2.30 -8.63 -4.20
N LEU A 158 3.51 -8.15 -3.89
CA LEU A 158 4.68 -9.01 -3.63
C LEU A 158 4.49 -9.86 -2.36
N ALA A 159 3.86 -9.30 -1.34
CA ALA A 159 3.49 -10.03 -0.14
C ALA A 159 2.41 -11.08 -0.43
N ALA A 160 1.35 -10.69 -1.13
CA ALA A 160 0.28 -11.61 -1.53
C ALA A 160 0.82 -12.76 -2.39
N GLN A 161 1.69 -12.48 -3.37
CA GLN A 161 2.34 -13.51 -4.20
C GLN A 161 3.07 -14.55 -3.33
N LYS A 162 3.74 -14.11 -2.28
CA LYS A 162 4.41 -15.01 -1.35
C LYS A 162 3.42 -15.85 -0.52
N LEU A 163 2.31 -15.24 -0.08
CA LEU A 163 1.26 -15.90 0.72
C LEU A 163 0.43 -16.90 -0.10
N LEU A 164 0.44 -16.86 -1.43
CA LEU A 164 -0.20 -17.87 -2.28
C LEU A 164 0.31 -19.30 -2.04
N ALA A 165 1.46 -19.47 -1.40
CA ALA A 165 1.93 -20.77 -0.92
C ALA A 165 0.97 -21.42 0.10
N MET A 166 0.11 -20.64 0.78
CA MET A 166 -0.93 -21.13 1.68
C MET A 166 -2.24 -21.49 0.94
N GLY A 167 -2.47 -20.88 -0.21
CA GLY A 167 -3.72 -20.99 -0.97
C GLY A 167 -4.17 -19.60 -1.47
N ARG A 168 -5.45 -19.43 -1.74
CA ARG A 168 -6.03 -18.18 -2.22
C ARG A 168 -5.85 -17.06 -1.19
N VAL A 169 -5.48 -15.86 -1.65
CA VAL A 169 -5.22 -14.69 -0.79
C VAL A 169 -6.30 -13.63 -1.01
N GLY A 170 -6.78 -13.03 0.08
CA GLY A 170 -7.58 -11.81 0.04
C GLY A 170 -6.67 -10.58 0.16
N ILE A 171 -6.96 -9.54 -0.59
CA ILE A 171 -6.37 -8.21 -0.41
C ILE A 171 -7.51 -7.23 -0.17
N ILE A 172 -7.44 -6.46 0.91
CA ILE A 172 -8.29 -5.30 1.15
C ILE A 172 -7.43 -4.05 1.17
N ASP A 173 -7.80 -3.07 0.36
CA ASP A 173 -7.13 -1.78 0.27
C ASP A 173 -8.01 -0.72 0.93
N LEU A 174 -7.45 -0.10 1.97
CA LEU A 174 -8.11 0.89 2.84
C LEU A 174 -7.51 2.29 2.67
N ASP A 175 -6.59 2.47 1.74
CA ASP A 175 -6.04 3.77 1.37
C ASP A 175 -7.13 4.67 0.77
N TYR A 176 -6.97 5.98 0.91
CA TYR A 176 -7.92 6.96 0.35
C TYR A 176 -8.00 6.85 -1.18
N HIS A 177 -6.87 6.55 -1.82
CA HIS A 177 -6.78 6.43 -3.27
C HIS A 177 -6.96 4.98 -3.72
N HIS A 178 -7.53 4.79 -4.90
CA HIS A 178 -7.66 3.46 -5.47
C HIS A 178 -6.29 2.82 -5.77
N GLY A 179 -6.04 1.64 -5.24
CA GLY A 179 -4.82 0.86 -5.53
C GLY A 179 -4.85 0.23 -6.92
N HIS A 180 -4.86 1.07 -7.96
CA HIS A 180 -5.00 0.63 -9.36
C HIS A 180 -3.86 -0.26 -9.83
N GLY A 181 -2.67 -0.15 -9.24
CA GLY A 181 -1.57 -1.05 -9.52
C GLY A 181 -1.83 -2.46 -8.99
N THR A 182 -2.40 -2.59 -7.80
CA THR A 182 -2.81 -3.89 -7.25
C THR A 182 -3.92 -4.51 -8.09
N GLN A 183 -4.92 -3.71 -8.49
CA GLN A 183 -5.95 -4.15 -9.43
C GLN A 183 -5.35 -4.65 -10.74
N ASP A 184 -4.45 -3.89 -11.39
CA ASP A 184 -3.81 -4.27 -12.65
C ASP A 184 -3.10 -5.63 -12.57
N ILE A 185 -2.37 -5.85 -11.48
CA ILE A 185 -1.60 -7.07 -11.26
C ILE A 185 -2.50 -8.32 -11.16
N PHE A 186 -3.65 -8.19 -10.48
CA PHE A 186 -4.51 -9.33 -10.17
C PHE A 186 -5.79 -9.40 -11.01
N TYR A 187 -6.03 -8.45 -11.94
CA TYR A 187 -7.29 -8.30 -12.65
C TYR A 187 -7.76 -9.54 -13.41
N GLY A 188 -6.82 -10.28 -14.00
CA GLY A 188 -7.08 -11.52 -14.73
C GLY A 188 -6.85 -12.79 -13.91
N ARG A 189 -6.66 -12.70 -12.57
CA ARG A 189 -6.26 -13.82 -11.71
C ARG A 189 -7.37 -14.23 -10.74
N SER A 190 -7.58 -15.54 -10.57
CA SER A 190 -8.56 -16.11 -9.64
C SER A 190 -7.97 -16.53 -8.29
N ASP A 191 -6.66 -16.50 -8.13
CA ASP A 191 -5.96 -16.90 -6.90
C ASP A 191 -5.85 -15.77 -5.87
N VAL A 192 -6.23 -14.53 -6.26
CA VAL A 192 -6.35 -13.38 -5.37
C VAL A 192 -7.75 -12.79 -5.47
N ALA A 193 -8.35 -12.45 -4.33
CA ALA A 193 -9.58 -11.65 -4.26
C ALA A 193 -9.19 -10.24 -3.78
N TYR A 194 -9.37 -9.23 -4.62
CA TYR A 194 -9.03 -7.85 -4.33
C TYR A 194 -10.28 -7.00 -4.10
N VAL A 195 -10.29 -6.23 -3.02
CA VAL A 195 -11.32 -5.22 -2.76
C VAL A 195 -10.68 -3.92 -2.30
N SER A 196 -11.16 -2.79 -2.82
CA SER A 196 -10.67 -1.46 -2.45
C SER A 196 -11.82 -0.53 -2.08
N LEU A 197 -11.64 0.16 -0.93
CA LEU A 197 -12.50 1.27 -0.49
C LEU A 197 -11.72 2.56 -0.72
N HIS A 198 -12.16 3.43 -1.60
CA HIS A 198 -11.40 4.59 -2.03
C HIS A 198 -12.32 5.74 -2.43
N ALA A 199 -11.77 6.94 -2.55
CA ALA A 199 -12.49 8.10 -3.05
C ALA A 199 -12.93 7.89 -4.52
N ASP A 200 -14.06 8.46 -4.89
CA ASP A 200 -14.65 8.31 -6.23
C ASP A 200 -13.65 8.74 -7.32
N PRO A 201 -13.22 7.84 -8.20
CA PRO A 201 -12.26 8.14 -9.26
C PRO A 201 -12.78 9.12 -10.30
N ALA A 202 -14.05 9.49 -10.28
CA ALA A 202 -14.57 10.56 -11.12
C ALA A 202 -14.02 11.95 -10.73
N VAL A 203 -13.54 12.11 -9.49
CA VAL A 203 -13.06 13.38 -8.93
C VAL A 203 -11.68 13.27 -8.24
N GLU A 204 -11.20 12.05 -7.99
CA GLU A 204 -9.94 11.79 -7.31
C GLU A 204 -8.98 10.91 -8.12
N TYR A 205 -7.69 11.02 -7.81
CA TYR A 205 -6.66 10.15 -8.37
C TYR A 205 -6.99 8.66 -8.08
N PRO A 206 -6.82 7.72 -9.01
CA PRO A 206 -6.13 7.83 -10.30
C PRO A 206 -7.05 8.16 -11.49
N TYR A 207 -8.26 8.63 -11.29
CA TYR A 207 -9.26 9.11 -12.26
C TYR A 207 -9.76 8.09 -13.29
N ARG A 208 -8.94 7.13 -13.72
CA ARG A 208 -9.22 6.19 -14.82
C ARG A 208 -9.58 4.78 -14.38
N TRP A 209 -9.34 4.45 -13.10
CA TRP A 209 -9.55 3.13 -12.51
C TRP A 209 -10.20 3.25 -11.14
N GLY A 210 -10.88 2.20 -10.71
CA GLY A 210 -11.58 2.15 -9.44
C GLY A 210 -13.10 2.21 -9.56
N TYR A 211 -13.63 2.08 -10.76
CA TYR A 211 -15.07 2.12 -10.97
C TYR A 211 -15.77 0.80 -10.57
N VAL A 212 -17.01 0.90 -10.11
CA VAL A 212 -17.84 -0.23 -9.64
C VAL A 212 -17.99 -1.35 -10.68
N HIS A 213 -17.96 -1.00 -11.97
CA HIS A 213 -18.12 -1.97 -13.06
C HIS A 213 -16.86 -2.78 -13.35
N GLU A 214 -15.71 -2.40 -12.81
CA GLU A 214 -14.44 -3.13 -12.96
C GLU A 214 -14.43 -4.32 -12.00
N ARG A 215 -14.74 -5.51 -12.51
CA ARG A 215 -14.99 -6.71 -11.72
C ARG A 215 -13.98 -7.83 -11.93
N GLY A 216 -12.85 -7.54 -12.60
CA GLY A 216 -11.91 -8.53 -13.09
C GLY A 216 -12.20 -8.95 -14.54
N GLU A 217 -11.32 -9.77 -15.11
CA GLU A 217 -11.45 -10.30 -16.46
C GLU A 217 -10.98 -11.75 -16.57
N GLY A 218 -11.45 -12.47 -17.56
CA GLY A 218 -11.04 -13.86 -17.81
C GLY A 218 -11.22 -14.76 -16.59
N GLN A 219 -10.13 -15.36 -16.09
CA GLN A 219 -10.16 -16.18 -14.86
C GLN A 219 -10.39 -15.35 -13.60
N GLY A 220 -10.08 -14.05 -13.61
CA GLY A 220 -10.27 -13.12 -12.51
C GLY A 220 -11.66 -12.48 -12.45
N GLU A 221 -12.57 -12.83 -13.35
CA GLU A 221 -13.93 -12.28 -13.33
C GLU A 221 -14.62 -12.55 -11.98
N GLY A 222 -15.13 -11.48 -11.35
CA GLY A 222 -15.72 -11.53 -10.02
C GLY A 222 -14.72 -11.58 -8.86
N CYS A 223 -13.40 -11.52 -9.13
CA CYS A 223 -12.36 -11.49 -8.10
C CYS A 223 -11.91 -10.06 -7.72
N ASN A 224 -12.44 -9.03 -8.38
CA ASN A 224 -12.19 -7.62 -8.12
C ASN A 224 -13.49 -6.93 -7.66
N LEU A 225 -13.40 -6.11 -6.59
CA LEU A 225 -14.51 -5.32 -6.09
C LEU A 225 -14.04 -3.91 -5.76
N ASN A 226 -14.59 -2.91 -6.45
CA ASN A 226 -14.36 -1.51 -6.17
C ASN A 226 -15.55 -0.89 -5.44
N LEU A 227 -15.28 -0.19 -4.35
CA LEU A 227 -16.24 0.49 -3.50
C LEU A 227 -15.89 1.99 -3.43
N PRO A 228 -16.13 2.75 -4.53
CA PRO A 228 -15.88 4.18 -4.54
C PRO A 228 -16.83 4.91 -3.58
N LEU A 229 -16.28 5.86 -2.83
CA LEU A 229 -16.94 6.64 -1.79
C LEU A 229 -16.87 8.13 -2.14
N ALA A 230 -17.87 8.90 -1.75
CA ALA A 230 -17.80 10.35 -1.88
C ALA A 230 -16.60 10.89 -1.10
N PRO A 231 -15.87 11.91 -1.63
CA PRO A 231 -14.67 12.43 -0.96
C PRO A 231 -14.90 12.95 0.46
N ASP A 232 -16.14 13.39 0.77
CA ASP A 232 -16.57 13.84 2.09
C ASP A 232 -17.21 12.72 2.94
N CYS A 233 -16.95 11.46 2.60
CA CYS A 233 -17.49 10.29 3.28
C CYS A 233 -17.11 10.27 4.75
N GLY A 234 -18.11 10.22 5.64
CA GLY A 234 -17.90 10.00 7.07
C GLY A 234 -17.88 8.53 7.47
N GLU A 235 -17.52 8.27 8.73
CA GLU A 235 -17.36 6.93 9.30
C GLU A 235 -18.52 5.98 8.99
N VAL A 236 -19.77 6.42 9.15
CA VAL A 236 -20.94 5.54 8.97
C VAL A 236 -21.03 4.97 7.54
N ALA A 237 -20.78 5.80 6.54
CA ALA A 237 -20.82 5.39 5.14
C ALA A 237 -19.59 4.50 4.82
N TYR A 238 -18.41 4.85 5.35
CA TYR A 238 -17.20 4.05 5.20
C TYR A 238 -17.37 2.65 5.79
N LEU A 239 -17.85 2.54 7.03
CA LEU A 239 -18.05 1.25 7.69
C LEU A 239 -19.10 0.38 6.99
N LYS A 240 -20.13 0.99 6.39
CA LYS A 240 -21.10 0.26 5.55
C LYS A 240 -20.46 -0.32 4.29
N ALA A 241 -19.56 0.41 3.65
CA ALA A 241 -18.79 -0.13 2.52
C ALA A 241 -17.81 -1.23 2.98
N LEU A 242 -17.18 -1.04 4.14
CA LEU A 242 -16.31 -2.06 4.73
C LEU A 242 -17.06 -3.37 5.02
N ASP A 243 -18.30 -3.31 5.49
CA ASP A 243 -19.14 -4.51 5.70
C ASP A 243 -19.38 -5.26 4.36
N GLN A 244 -19.50 -4.56 3.24
CA GLN A 244 -19.59 -5.19 1.91
C GLN A 244 -18.24 -5.85 1.51
N ALA A 245 -17.12 -5.18 1.78
CA ALA A 245 -15.79 -5.73 1.53
C ALA A 245 -15.53 -7.01 2.36
N ILE A 246 -15.90 -7.02 3.64
CA ILE A 246 -15.80 -8.19 4.53
C ILE A 246 -16.67 -9.34 4.00
N MET A 247 -17.90 -9.05 3.57
CA MET A 247 -18.77 -10.06 2.97
C MET A 247 -18.17 -10.65 1.70
N PHE A 248 -17.62 -9.83 0.81
CA PHE A 248 -16.93 -10.28 -0.41
C PHE A 248 -15.75 -11.20 -0.08
N LEU A 249 -14.88 -10.78 0.86
CA LEU A 249 -13.72 -11.56 1.26
C LEU A 249 -14.11 -12.87 1.97
N SER A 250 -15.15 -12.87 2.80
CA SER A 250 -15.63 -14.07 3.47
C SER A 250 -16.12 -15.15 2.49
N GLN A 251 -16.65 -14.72 1.33
CA GLN A 251 -17.11 -15.61 0.26
C GLN A 251 -15.98 -16.03 -0.70
N SER A 252 -14.84 -15.37 -0.64
CA SER A 252 -13.73 -15.57 -1.58
C SER A 252 -12.94 -16.84 -1.37
N GLN A 253 -13.12 -17.53 -0.24
CA GLN A 253 -12.30 -18.70 0.17
C GLN A 253 -10.82 -18.37 0.39
N ALA A 254 -10.48 -17.11 0.66
CA ALA A 254 -9.14 -16.73 1.03
C ALA A 254 -8.70 -17.39 2.35
N VAL A 255 -7.44 -17.81 2.43
CA VAL A 255 -6.83 -18.44 3.61
C VAL A 255 -5.84 -17.53 4.34
N ALA A 256 -5.51 -16.39 3.74
CA ALA A 256 -4.70 -15.33 4.32
C ALA A 256 -5.19 -13.97 3.80
N LEU A 257 -4.93 -12.91 4.56
CA LEU A 257 -5.34 -11.55 4.23
C LEU A 257 -4.12 -10.62 4.18
N VAL A 258 -4.03 -9.82 3.12
CA VAL A 258 -3.18 -8.63 3.05
C VAL A 258 -4.07 -7.40 3.17
N VAL A 259 -3.68 -6.46 4.01
CA VAL A 259 -4.38 -5.17 4.17
C VAL A 259 -3.42 -4.07 3.77
N SER A 260 -3.68 -3.40 2.65
CA SER A 260 -3.06 -2.12 2.32
C SER A 260 -3.68 -1.05 3.21
N VAL A 261 -2.85 -0.42 4.07
CA VAL A 261 -3.30 0.51 5.11
C VAL A 261 -2.79 1.91 4.78
N GLY A 262 -3.69 2.78 4.32
CA GLY A 262 -3.45 4.21 4.19
C GLY A 262 -4.12 4.98 5.34
N PHE A 263 -3.42 5.95 5.91
CA PHE A 263 -3.96 6.89 6.91
C PHE A 263 -4.24 8.28 6.32
N ASP A 264 -4.17 8.42 5.00
CA ASP A 264 -4.68 9.56 4.24
C ASP A 264 -6.23 9.63 4.22
N THR A 265 -6.89 8.60 4.73
CA THR A 265 -8.33 8.62 5.09
C THR A 265 -8.63 9.41 6.37
N HIS A 266 -7.59 9.83 7.14
CA HIS A 266 -7.77 10.57 8.38
C HIS A 266 -8.18 12.03 8.12
N LYS A 267 -9.18 12.55 8.85
CA LYS A 267 -9.75 13.91 8.70
C LYS A 267 -8.77 15.08 8.81
N LEU A 268 -7.57 14.84 9.35
CA LEU A 268 -6.50 15.84 9.47
C LEU A 268 -5.38 15.64 8.44
N ASP A 269 -5.49 14.66 7.56
CA ASP A 269 -4.49 14.46 6.53
C ASP A 269 -4.61 15.54 5.45
N PRO A 270 -3.51 16.09 4.90
CA PRO A 270 -3.57 17.13 3.88
C PRO A 270 -4.22 16.66 2.56
N TYR A 271 -4.22 15.37 2.30
CA TYR A 271 -4.89 14.75 1.14
C TYR A 271 -6.22 14.10 1.50
N ALA A 272 -6.71 14.29 2.75
CA ALA A 272 -7.93 13.66 3.23
C ALA A 272 -9.19 14.28 2.61
N GLY A 273 -10.06 13.41 2.14
CA GLY A 273 -11.47 13.76 1.95
C GLY A 273 -12.36 13.08 2.99
N PHE A 274 -11.97 11.89 3.50
CA PHE A 274 -12.79 11.14 4.46
C PHE A 274 -12.72 11.73 5.88
N GLY A 275 -13.81 11.59 6.62
CA GLY A 275 -13.92 12.10 7.98
C GLY A 275 -13.54 11.07 9.05
N LEU A 276 -12.49 10.25 8.83
CA LEU A 276 -12.09 9.21 9.76
C LEU A 276 -11.13 9.72 10.85
N ASP A 277 -11.10 9.03 11.99
CA ASP A 277 -10.17 9.27 13.08
C ASP A 277 -9.78 7.94 13.78
N GLU A 278 -9.07 8.04 14.89
CA GLU A 278 -8.58 6.89 15.64
C GLU A 278 -9.69 5.92 16.09
N ASN A 279 -10.88 6.43 16.41
CA ASN A 279 -12.02 5.57 16.75
C ASN A 279 -12.52 4.80 15.52
N SER A 280 -12.50 5.46 14.38
CA SER A 280 -12.86 4.82 13.10
C SER A 280 -11.88 3.70 12.77
N TYR A 281 -10.57 3.89 12.96
CA TYR A 281 -9.58 2.83 12.74
C TYR A 281 -9.73 1.67 13.70
N GLN A 282 -10.11 1.93 14.95
CA GLN A 282 -10.48 0.85 15.86
C GLN A 282 -11.67 0.05 15.32
N ALA A 283 -12.74 0.72 14.90
CA ALA A 283 -13.93 0.06 14.36
C ALA A 283 -13.66 -0.71 13.05
N ILE A 284 -12.72 -0.21 12.22
CA ILE A 284 -12.26 -0.89 11.00
C ILE A 284 -11.53 -2.19 11.36
N GLY A 285 -10.57 -2.13 12.28
CA GLY A 285 -9.81 -3.32 12.67
C GLY A 285 -10.68 -4.39 13.36
N GLU A 286 -11.66 -4.00 14.19
CA GLU A 286 -12.63 -4.93 14.79
C GLU A 286 -13.43 -5.69 13.71
N ARG A 287 -13.82 -5.02 12.60
CA ARG A 287 -14.51 -5.68 11.48
C ARG A 287 -13.60 -6.63 10.71
N ILE A 288 -12.37 -6.21 10.40
CA ILE A 288 -11.40 -7.06 9.70
C ILE A 288 -11.09 -8.30 10.52
N SER A 289 -10.97 -8.19 11.84
CA SER A 289 -10.70 -9.32 12.72
C SER A 289 -11.78 -10.42 12.66
N THR A 290 -13.01 -10.08 12.27
CA THR A 290 -14.10 -11.06 12.11
C THR A 290 -13.87 -12.08 11.01
N LEU A 291 -12.97 -11.80 10.05
CA LEU A 291 -12.57 -12.77 9.02
C LEU A 291 -11.77 -13.94 9.60
N GLY A 292 -11.11 -13.77 10.75
CA GLY A 292 -10.35 -14.83 11.42
C GLY A 292 -9.15 -15.35 10.64
N LEU A 293 -8.68 -14.61 9.63
CA LEU A 293 -7.58 -15.01 8.75
C LEU A 293 -6.23 -14.55 9.31
N PRO A 294 -5.13 -15.31 9.10
CA PRO A 294 -3.79 -14.78 9.25
C PRO A 294 -3.63 -13.52 8.38
N THR A 295 -3.18 -12.41 9.00
CA THR A 295 -3.25 -11.09 8.40
C THR A 295 -1.89 -10.43 8.34
N LEU A 296 -1.58 -9.83 7.19
CA LEU A 296 -0.43 -8.96 6.98
C LEU A 296 -0.92 -7.53 6.71
N LEU A 297 -0.45 -6.57 7.49
CA LEU A 297 -0.68 -5.14 7.24
C LEU A 297 0.50 -4.56 6.46
N VAL A 298 0.23 -3.82 5.39
CA VAL A 298 1.20 -3.15 4.54
C VAL A 298 0.90 -1.66 4.53
N PHE A 299 1.85 -0.84 4.97
CA PHE A 299 1.67 0.62 5.03
C PHE A 299 1.74 1.24 3.64
N GLU A 300 0.76 2.08 3.34
CA GLU A 300 0.65 2.83 2.08
C GLU A 300 0.66 4.35 2.37
N GLY A 301 -0.41 5.08 2.09
CA GLY A 301 -0.54 6.53 2.27
C GLY A 301 -0.71 7.00 3.71
N GLY A 302 -0.90 8.31 3.87
CA GLY A 302 -0.98 9.02 5.14
C GLY A 302 0.20 9.95 5.35
N TYR A 303 -0.06 11.26 5.37
CA TYR A 303 0.96 12.31 5.26
C TYR A 303 0.95 13.29 6.44
N ASN A 304 -0.02 13.20 7.33
CA ASN A 304 -0.02 13.95 8.58
C ASN A 304 0.77 13.20 9.67
N LEU A 305 2.03 13.57 9.86
CA LEU A 305 2.95 12.92 10.80
C LEU A 305 2.42 12.89 12.24
N SER A 306 1.57 13.87 12.63
CA SER A 306 1.08 13.98 14.02
C SER A 306 0.05 12.91 14.40
N VAL A 307 -0.60 12.27 13.41
CA VAL A 307 -1.67 11.28 13.62
C VAL A 307 -1.27 9.85 13.24
N LEU A 308 -0.17 9.66 12.50
CA LEU A 308 0.24 8.33 12.01
C LEU A 308 0.42 7.30 13.14
N GLY A 309 1.15 7.69 14.19
CA GLY A 309 1.43 6.79 15.29
C GLY A 309 0.17 6.38 16.08
N SER A 310 -0.72 7.34 16.40
CA SER A 310 -1.98 7.07 17.10
C SER A 310 -2.95 6.24 16.25
N SER A 311 -3.02 6.51 14.95
CA SER A 311 -3.84 5.75 14.00
C SER A 311 -3.39 4.29 13.92
N TRP A 312 -2.06 4.06 13.78
CA TRP A 312 -1.49 2.71 13.83
C TRP A 312 -1.82 1.99 15.14
N ASN A 313 -1.63 2.65 16.29
CA ASN A 313 -1.91 2.04 17.58
C ASN A 313 -3.37 1.62 17.69
N SER A 314 -4.31 2.50 17.34
CA SER A 314 -5.76 2.21 17.39
C SER A 314 -6.14 1.03 16.49
N PHE A 315 -5.57 0.97 15.28
CA PHE A 315 -5.83 -0.10 14.34
C PHE A 315 -5.27 -1.45 14.82
N ILE A 316 -4.02 -1.48 15.30
CA ILE A 316 -3.37 -2.71 15.77
C ILE A 316 -4.07 -3.27 17.04
N GLU A 317 -4.41 -2.41 18.00
CA GLU A 317 -5.06 -2.84 19.25
C GLU A 317 -6.40 -3.53 18.97
N SER A 318 -7.13 -3.10 17.95
CA SER A 318 -8.41 -3.72 17.57
C SER A 318 -8.26 -5.10 16.90
N LEU A 319 -7.15 -5.34 16.21
CA LEU A 319 -6.84 -6.62 15.56
C LEU A 319 -6.30 -7.69 16.54
N ARG A 320 -5.92 -7.28 17.76
CA ARG A 320 -5.42 -8.20 18.79
C ARG A 320 -6.52 -8.95 19.55
N ARG A 321 -7.74 -8.47 19.47
CA ARG A 321 -8.90 -9.02 20.18
C ARG A 321 -9.46 -10.20 19.39
#